data_c781d7a3c92e3781f04cb7ee2f9eb630
#
_entry.id   c781d7a3c92e3781f04cb7ee2f9eb630
#
_cell.length_a   1.000
_cell.length_b   1.000
_cell.length_c   1.000
_cell.angle_alpha   90.00
_cell.angle_beta   90.00
_cell.angle_gamma   90.00
#
_symmetry.space_group_name_H-M   'P 1'
#
loop_
_entity.id
_entity.type
_entity.pdbx_description
1 polymer ?
#
loop_
_entity_poly.entity_id
_entity_poly.type
_entity_poly.pdbx_seq_one_letter_code
_entity_poly.pdbx_strand_id
1 'polypeptide(L)'
;MKKEKVLVVFGGKSAEHDISIITGLQVLKNINREKYEVFPLYVSREGEMFFGKKLENYETYVNFNKKTFKKVAFKLGEKNIYIQSAFALRKSFEVSCAVLCLHGLNGEDGTVQGIFELSTIPYTSASVMSSAICMDKIIMKDVLVANKIETPLYHSFSKTDYYLETERILEETEKALSLYENSCFVKPANLGSSIGISKCETKQQLEEAIEIAASYDERIIVEKAIENAVEVNCAVLGNSDYQEVSSLEYPKSWSSFLSFNEKYIARNNAQTNSKKEPKKLDQAVEQQIQEIAKKAFKIFDCSGVVRIDFLVDKKQNKIYLNELNSIPGSLAFYLFKDQGYTFEKLITRLIELAKTKMETKLSNKYSYSSNALANFGKGSKMNKYTK
;
A
#
# COMPACT_ATOMS: atom_id res chain seq x y z
N MET A 1 20.81 -23.22 16.23
CA MET A 1 20.26 -21.95 16.74
C MET A 1 18.74 -22.07 16.85
N LYS A 2 18.10 -21.38 17.79
CA LYS A 2 16.63 -21.35 17.90
C LYS A 2 16.09 -20.52 16.74
N LYS A 3 15.09 -21.06 16.01
CA LYS A 3 14.47 -20.36 14.89
C LYS A 3 13.75 -19.09 15.38
N GLU A 4 13.84 -18.03 14.60
CA GLU A 4 13.10 -16.79 14.85
C GLU A 4 11.61 -16.99 14.51
N LYS A 5 10.72 -16.44 15.33
CA LYS A 5 9.27 -16.58 15.13
C LYS A 5 8.73 -15.44 14.27
N VAL A 6 8.26 -15.79 13.10
CA VAL A 6 7.79 -14.83 12.09
C VAL A 6 6.31 -15.02 11.83
N LEU A 7 5.54 -13.92 11.92
CA LEU A 7 4.15 -13.90 11.46
C LEU A 7 4.13 -13.61 9.96
N VAL A 8 3.22 -14.25 9.23
CA VAL A 8 2.82 -13.84 7.88
C VAL A 8 1.38 -13.39 7.99
N VAL A 9 1.14 -12.10 7.77
CA VAL A 9 -0.15 -11.42 8.03
C VAL A 9 -0.82 -11.11 6.71
N PHE A 10 -2.05 -11.60 6.51
CA PHE A 10 -2.78 -11.48 5.26
C PHE A 10 -4.29 -11.54 5.45
N GLY A 11 -5.08 -11.25 4.38
CA GLY A 11 -6.51 -11.06 4.41
C GLY A 11 -6.86 -9.58 4.54
N GLY A 12 -7.61 -9.20 5.57
CA GLY A 12 -7.92 -7.80 5.87
C GLY A 12 -9.34 -7.38 5.48
N LYS A 13 -9.82 -6.32 6.11
CA LYS A 13 -11.10 -5.67 5.77
C LYS A 13 -10.88 -4.70 4.60
N SER A 14 -10.75 -5.27 3.41
CA SER A 14 -10.43 -4.55 2.19
C SER A 14 -11.12 -5.19 0.99
N ALA A 15 -11.36 -4.43 -0.06
CA ALA A 15 -11.80 -4.94 -1.35
C ALA A 15 -10.76 -5.86 -2.01
N GLU A 16 -9.49 -5.75 -1.61
CA GLU A 16 -8.37 -6.55 -2.10
C GLU A 16 -8.06 -7.79 -1.22
N HIS A 17 -9.03 -8.18 -0.39
CA HIS A 17 -8.92 -9.29 0.57
C HIS A 17 -8.37 -10.59 -0.04
N ASP A 18 -8.92 -11.00 -1.19
CA ASP A 18 -8.56 -12.27 -1.82
C ASP A 18 -7.13 -12.23 -2.42
N ILE A 19 -6.71 -11.06 -2.93
CA ILE A 19 -5.36 -10.85 -3.41
C ILE A 19 -4.36 -10.91 -2.26
N SER A 20 -4.74 -10.37 -1.10
CA SER A 20 -3.95 -10.46 0.12
C SER A 20 -3.76 -11.91 0.57
N ILE A 21 -4.80 -12.75 0.49
CA ILE A 21 -4.69 -14.19 0.77
C ILE A 21 -3.70 -14.86 -0.20
N ILE A 22 -3.79 -14.57 -1.50
CA ILE A 22 -2.88 -15.12 -2.51
C ILE A 22 -1.44 -14.74 -2.19
N THR A 23 -1.15 -13.46 -1.92
CA THR A 23 0.19 -12.98 -1.55
C THR A 23 0.68 -13.68 -0.27
N GLY A 24 -0.15 -13.78 0.76
CA GLY A 24 0.17 -14.45 2.01
C GLY A 24 0.53 -15.93 1.82
N LEU A 25 -0.27 -16.67 1.03
CA LEU A 25 0.00 -18.07 0.72
C LEU A 25 1.29 -18.25 -0.08
N GLN A 26 1.59 -17.34 -1.01
CA GLN A 26 2.85 -17.35 -1.75
C GLN A 26 4.05 -17.12 -0.82
N VAL A 27 3.96 -16.19 0.13
CA VAL A 27 4.99 -15.95 1.14
C VAL A 27 5.16 -17.17 2.03
N LEU A 28 4.08 -17.75 2.55
CA LEU A 28 4.10 -18.95 3.39
C LEU A 28 4.77 -20.16 2.70
N LYS A 29 4.61 -20.27 1.37
CA LYS A 29 5.23 -21.33 0.56
C LYS A 29 6.72 -21.12 0.35
N ASN A 30 7.18 -19.85 0.28
CA ASN A 30 8.54 -19.52 -0.14
C ASN A 30 9.45 -19.02 1.00
N ILE A 31 8.93 -18.75 2.19
CA ILE A 31 9.73 -18.30 3.33
C ILE A 31 10.67 -19.40 3.83
N ASN A 32 11.91 -19.05 4.18
CA ASN A 32 12.92 -19.97 4.66
C ASN A 32 12.55 -20.58 6.02
N ARG A 33 12.06 -21.83 6.01
CA ARG A 33 11.66 -22.55 7.22
C ARG A 33 12.82 -23.19 7.99
N GLU A 34 14.02 -23.16 7.48
CA GLU A 34 15.20 -23.54 8.24
C GLU A 34 15.62 -22.43 9.20
N LYS A 35 15.51 -21.18 8.75
CA LYS A 35 15.82 -19.97 9.53
C LYS A 35 14.67 -19.53 10.44
N TYR A 36 13.41 -19.66 9.97
CA TYR A 36 12.22 -19.12 10.62
C TYR A 36 11.22 -20.21 11.06
N GLU A 37 10.65 -20.03 12.24
CA GLU A 37 9.42 -20.70 12.69
C GLU A 37 8.24 -19.80 12.27
N VAL A 38 7.46 -20.25 11.29
CA VAL A 38 6.49 -19.41 10.56
C VAL A 38 5.08 -19.66 11.04
N PHE A 39 4.36 -18.57 11.27
CA PHE A 39 3.00 -18.59 11.79
C PHE A 39 2.07 -17.75 10.88
N PRO A 40 1.07 -18.36 10.21
CA PRO A 40 0.08 -17.64 9.45
C PRO A 40 -0.88 -16.89 10.40
N LEU A 41 -1.10 -15.60 10.13
CA LEU A 41 -2.06 -14.75 10.81
C LEU A 41 -3.05 -14.19 9.78
N TYR A 42 -4.25 -14.74 9.78
CA TYR A 42 -5.30 -14.34 8.86
C TYR A 42 -6.20 -13.28 9.52
N VAL A 43 -6.45 -12.20 8.80
CA VAL A 43 -7.40 -11.15 9.15
C VAL A 43 -8.65 -11.33 8.30
N SER A 44 -9.80 -11.56 8.94
CA SER A 44 -11.06 -11.75 8.22
C SER A 44 -11.61 -10.45 7.62
N ARG A 45 -12.67 -10.54 6.82
CA ARG A 45 -13.37 -9.36 6.25
C ARG A 45 -14.02 -8.48 7.33
N GLU A 46 -14.29 -9.03 8.52
CA GLU A 46 -14.79 -8.32 9.69
C GLU A 46 -13.67 -7.69 10.54
N GLY A 47 -12.39 -7.96 10.20
CA GLY A 47 -11.22 -7.48 10.94
C GLY A 47 -10.83 -8.36 12.14
N GLU A 48 -11.43 -9.54 12.29
CA GLU A 48 -11.03 -10.50 13.33
C GLU A 48 -9.73 -11.23 12.91
N MET A 49 -8.82 -11.45 13.87
CA MET A 49 -7.52 -12.09 13.62
C MET A 49 -7.53 -13.54 14.07
N PHE A 50 -7.10 -14.43 13.20
CA PHE A 50 -7.10 -15.87 13.41
C PHE A 50 -5.73 -16.50 13.17
N PHE A 51 -5.45 -17.53 13.96
CA PHE A 51 -4.20 -18.26 13.96
C PHE A 51 -4.43 -19.76 13.88
N GLY A 52 -3.62 -20.47 13.07
CA GLY A 52 -3.69 -21.92 12.95
C GLY A 52 -3.03 -22.45 11.68
N LYS A 53 -2.46 -23.66 11.76
CA LYS A 53 -1.70 -24.25 10.65
C LYS A 53 -2.52 -24.45 9.37
N LYS A 54 -3.83 -24.72 9.47
CA LYS A 54 -4.71 -24.88 8.31
C LYS A 54 -4.84 -23.62 7.45
N LEU A 55 -4.48 -22.45 7.98
CA LEU A 55 -4.43 -21.18 7.23
C LEU A 55 -3.33 -21.16 6.15
N GLU A 56 -2.44 -22.15 6.09
CA GLU A 56 -1.48 -22.34 5.00
C GLU A 56 -2.12 -22.94 3.73
N ASN A 57 -3.35 -23.47 3.83
CA ASN A 57 -4.05 -24.11 2.72
C ASN A 57 -5.13 -23.19 2.14
N TYR A 58 -5.10 -22.96 0.81
CA TYR A 58 -6.05 -22.09 0.12
C TYR A 58 -7.51 -22.57 0.25
N GLU A 59 -7.75 -23.89 0.31
CA GLU A 59 -9.08 -24.49 0.47
C GLU A 59 -9.79 -24.00 1.74
N THR A 60 -9.03 -23.60 2.75
CA THR A 60 -9.55 -23.03 3.98
C THR A 60 -10.41 -21.77 3.73
N TYR A 61 -10.08 -21.00 2.71
CA TYR A 61 -10.73 -19.71 2.42
C TYR A 61 -11.96 -19.83 1.55
N VAL A 62 -12.13 -20.96 0.83
CA VAL A 62 -13.33 -21.25 0.04
C VAL A 62 -14.54 -21.40 0.96
N ASN A 63 -14.35 -22.05 2.13
CA ASN A 63 -15.39 -22.27 3.13
C ASN A 63 -14.87 -21.96 4.54
N PHE A 64 -14.49 -20.69 4.78
CA PHE A 64 -13.88 -20.30 6.03
C PHE A 64 -14.81 -20.46 7.23
N ASN A 65 -14.41 -21.31 8.18
CA ASN A 65 -15.13 -21.50 9.43
C ASN A 65 -14.27 -21.03 10.62
N LYS A 66 -14.60 -19.85 11.14
CA LYS A 66 -13.85 -19.21 12.24
C LYS A 66 -13.75 -20.06 13.51
N LYS A 67 -14.70 -20.97 13.79
CA LYS A 67 -14.66 -21.85 14.97
C LYS A 67 -13.51 -22.85 14.95
N THR A 68 -12.92 -23.10 13.78
CA THR A 68 -11.78 -24.01 13.59
C THR A 68 -10.44 -23.40 14.04
N PHE A 69 -10.37 -22.08 14.20
CA PHE A 69 -9.15 -21.33 14.43
C PHE A 69 -9.12 -20.66 15.80
N LYS A 70 -7.91 -20.41 16.29
CA LYS A 70 -7.73 -19.64 17.51
C LYS A 70 -7.82 -18.16 17.18
N LYS A 71 -8.74 -17.44 17.84
CA LYS A 71 -8.78 -15.99 17.76
C LYS A 71 -7.59 -15.43 18.53
N VAL A 72 -6.95 -14.38 17.98
CA VAL A 72 -5.77 -13.79 18.57
C VAL A 72 -5.91 -12.27 18.71
N ALA A 73 -5.08 -11.70 19.58
CA ALA A 73 -4.98 -10.27 19.80
C ALA A 73 -3.54 -9.88 20.09
N PHE A 74 -3.23 -8.60 19.91
CA PHE A 74 -2.00 -7.96 20.34
C PHE A 74 -2.28 -7.16 21.62
N LYS A 75 -1.27 -7.09 22.49
CA LYS A 75 -1.27 -6.19 23.63
C LYS A 75 -0.22 -5.11 23.41
N LEU A 76 -0.65 -3.87 23.47
CA LEU A 76 0.24 -2.73 23.23
C LEU A 76 1.41 -2.72 24.23
N GLY A 77 2.60 -2.35 23.75
CA GLY A 77 3.83 -2.36 24.52
C GLY A 77 4.49 -3.73 24.68
N GLU A 78 3.94 -4.80 24.08
CA GLU A 78 4.50 -6.15 24.17
C GLU A 78 4.66 -6.81 22.80
N LYS A 79 5.81 -7.43 22.54
CA LYS A 79 6.11 -8.19 21.30
C LYS A 79 5.41 -9.55 21.21
N ASN A 80 4.33 -9.75 21.94
CA ASN A 80 3.71 -11.07 22.07
C ASN A 80 2.38 -11.13 21.36
N ILE A 81 2.10 -12.29 20.74
CA ILE A 81 0.76 -12.65 20.32
C ILE A 81 0.02 -13.33 21.48
N TYR A 82 -1.26 -13.05 21.60
CA TYR A 82 -2.13 -13.59 22.63
C TYR A 82 -3.25 -14.40 22.00
N ILE A 83 -3.53 -15.57 22.55
CA ILE A 83 -4.71 -16.36 22.18
C ILE A 83 -5.88 -15.83 22.99
N GLN A 84 -6.93 -15.41 22.29
CA GLN A 84 -8.15 -14.87 22.89
C GLN A 84 -9.17 -16.00 23.07
N SER A 85 -9.70 -16.13 24.28
CA SER A 85 -10.88 -16.92 24.61
C SER A 85 -12.00 -16.02 25.15
N ALA A 86 -13.18 -16.58 25.42
CA ALA A 86 -14.31 -15.82 25.97
C ALA A 86 -13.97 -15.11 27.29
N PHE A 87 -13.06 -15.67 28.08
CA PHE A 87 -12.78 -15.21 29.46
C PHE A 87 -11.34 -14.78 29.70
N ALA A 88 -10.41 -14.97 28.74
CA ALA A 88 -9.01 -14.71 28.98
C ALA A 88 -8.20 -14.43 27.71
N LEU A 89 -7.14 -13.63 27.89
CA LEU A 89 -6.03 -13.51 26.95
C LEU A 89 -4.85 -14.29 27.50
N ARG A 90 -4.41 -15.32 26.77
CA ARG A 90 -3.25 -16.13 27.15
C ARG A 90 -2.07 -15.78 26.26
N LYS A 91 -0.96 -15.37 26.86
CA LYS A 91 0.31 -15.16 26.18
C LYS A 91 0.73 -16.44 25.46
N SER A 92 1.03 -16.32 24.16
CA SER A 92 1.45 -17.46 23.34
C SER A 92 2.97 -17.45 23.12
N PHE A 93 3.47 -16.53 22.31
CA PHE A 93 4.91 -16.41 22.03
C PHE A 93 5.28 -14.98 21.65
N GLU A 94 6.57 -14.69 21.77
CA GLU A 94 7.17 -13.45 21.30
C GLU A 94 7.39 -13.52 19.78
N VAL A 95 7.05 -12.44 19.09
CA VAL A 95 7.18 -12.28 17.63
C VAL A 95 8.48 -11.56 17.31
N SER A 96 9.31 -12.15 16.45
CA SER A 96 10.55 -11.52 15.99
C SER A 96 10.32 -10.54 14.84
N CYS A 97 9.37 -10.85 13.93
CA CYS A 97 9.01 -9.99 12.81
C CYS A 97 7.63 -10.38 12.25
N ALA A 98 6.91 -9.42 11.68
CA ALA A 98 5.68 -9.63 10.92
C ALA A 98 5.94 -9.33 9.43
N VAL A 99 5.71 -10.31 8.55
CA VAL A 99 5.68 -10.12 7.09
C VAL A 99 4.26 -9.72 6.71
N LEU A 100 4.09 -8.48 6.26
CA LEU A 100 2.79 -7.94 5.89
C LEU A 100 2.50 -8.24 4.41
N CYS A 101 1.34 -8.83 4.17
CA CYS A 101 0.82 -9.19 2.85
C CYS A 101 -0.60 -8.65 2.64
N LEU A 102 -1.03 -7.69 3.48
CA LEU A 102 -2.34 -7.07 3.36
C LEU A 102 -2.33 -6.03 2.24
N HIS A 103 -3.38 -6.01 1.42
CA HIS A 103 -3.53 -5.04 0.35
C HIS A 103 -4.72 -4.13 0.59
N GLY A 104 -4.61 -2.87 0.12
CA GLY A 104 -5.64 -1.86 0.21
C GLY A 104 -5.88 -1.34 1.62
N LEU A 105 -7.11 -0.89 1.89
CA LEU A 105 -7.51 -0.30 3.18
C LEU A 105 -7.21 -1.22 4.36
N ASN A 106 -6.81 -0.62 5.47
CA ASN A 106 -6.33 -1.27 6.69
C ASN A 106 -5.04 -2.09 6.54
N GLY A 107 -4.50 -2.22 5.33
CA GLY A 107 -3.25 -2.92 5.03
C GLY A 107 -2.14 -1.99 4.59
N GLU A 108 -2.42 -1.08 3.65
CA GLU A 108 -1.44 -0.18 3.04
C GLU A 108 -1.56 1.27 3.50
N ASP A 109 -2.49 1.59 4.40
CA ASP A 109 -2.84 2.93 4.86
C ASP A 109 -2.22 3.33 6.23
N GLY A 110 -1.35 2.52 6.79
CA GLY A 110 -0.73 2.76 8.10
C GLY A 110 -1.49 2.15 9.28
N THR A 111 -2.73 1.69 9.10
CA THR A 111 -3.58 1.19 10.19
C THR A 111 -2.99 -0.06 10.83
N VAL A 112 -2.67 -1.10 10.06
CA VAL A 112 -2.05 -2.33 10.58
C VAL A 112 -0.62 -2.07 11.05
N GLN A 113 0.12 -1.20 10.38
CA GLN A 113 1.47 -0.78 10.78
C GLN A 113 1.45 -0.18 12.19
N GLY A 114 0.40 0.61 12.53
CA GLY A 114 0.21 1.19 13.86
C GLY A 114 0.10 0.14 14.97
N ILE A 115 -0.52 -1.01 14.73
CA ILE A 115 -0.59 -2.12 15.68
C ILE A 115 0.83 -2.64 15.99
N PHE A 116 1.65 -2.87 14.96
CA PHE A 116 3.01 -3.38 15.11
C PHE A 116 3.96 -2.35 15.72
N GLU A 117 3.79 -1.07 15.38
CA GLU A 117 4.51 0.03 16.01
C GLU A 117 4.26 0.09 17.53
N LEU A 118 3.00 0.10 17.93
CA LEU A 118 2.61 0.14 19.34
C LEU A 118 3.01 -1.13 20.12
N SER A 119 3.12 -2.25 19.43
CA SER A 119 3.58 -3.53 19.99
C SER A 119 5.10 -3.71 19.89
N THR A 120 5.83 -2.75 19.33
CA THR A 120 7.29 -2.82 19.10
C THR A 120 7.74 -4.06 18.31
N ILE A 121 6.86 -4.59 17.44
CA ILE A 121 7.14 -5.73 16.58
C ILE A 121 7.67 -5.21 15.23
N PRO A 122 8.87 -5.62 14.78
CA PRO A 122 9.35 -5.32 13.43
C PRO A 122 8.37 -5.82 12.35
N TYR A 123 8.16 -5.07 11.28
CA TYR A 123 7.26 -5.44 10.18
C TYR A 123 7.79 -5.00 8.81
N THR A 124 7.46 -5.77 7.75
CA THR A 124 8.03 -5.64 6.42
C THR A 124 7.19 -4.73 5.51
N SER A 125 7.10 -3.47 5.79
CA SER A 125 6.50 -2.49 4.87
C SER A 125 6.98 -1.09 5.18
N ALA A 126 6.51 -0.13 4.43
CA ALA A 126 6.66 1.28 4.71
C ALA A 126 6.13 1.62 6.13
N SER A 127 6.53 2.77 6.68
CA SER A 127 6.07 3.23 8.01
C SER A 127 4.59 3.60 8.00
N VAL A 128 4.02 3.88 9.18
CA VAL A 128 2.64 4.41 9.30
C VAL A 128 2.46 5.63 8.41
N MET A 129 3.37 6.61 8.52
CA MET A 129 3.33 7.84 7.73
C MET A 129 3.45 7.56 6.23
N SER A 130 4.47 6.83 5.83
CA SER A 130 4.72 6.52 4.42
C SER A 130 3.56 5.75 3.80
N SER A 131 3.02 4.76 4.50
CA SER A 131 1.87 3.98 4.04
C SER A 131 0.63 4.86 3.85
N ALA A 132 0.31 5.71 4.83
CA ALA A 132 -0.84 6.61 4.76
C ALA A 132 -0.75 7.59 3.59
N ILE A 133 0.43 8.20 3.38
CA ILE A 133 0.65 9.16 2.28
C ILE A 133 0.63 8.44 0.93
N CYS A 134 1.25 7.27 0.80
CA CYS A 134 1.26 6.52 -0.46
C CYS A 134 -0.14 6.03 -0.86
N MET A 135 -1.00 5.73 0.11
CA MET A 135 -2.36 5.26 -0.15
C MET A 135 -3.28 6.38 -0.62
N ASP A 136 -3.13 7.60 -0.09
CA ASP A 136 -3.94 8.76 -0.44
C ASP A 136 -3.42 9.42 -1.71
N LYS A 137 -4.14 9.25 -2.83
CA LYS A 137 -3.72 9.76 -4.15
C LYS A 137 -3.55 11.27 -4.19
N ILE A 138 -4.32 12.01 -3.40
CA ILE A 138 -4.27 13.48 -3.37
C ILE A 138 -2.99 13.92 -2.66
N ILE A 139 -2.79 13.46 -1.42
CA ILE A 139 -1.60 13.83 -0.64
C ILE A 139 -0.32 13.32 -1.29
N MET A 140 -0.34 12.11 -1.85
CA MET A 140 0.78 11.56 -2.60
C MET A 140 1.18 12.49 -3.75
N LYS A 141 0.22 12.94 -4.57
CA LYS A 141 0.48 13.85 -5.69
C LYS A 141 0.92 15.24 -5.23
N ASP A 142 0.34 15.79 -4.16
CA ASP A 142 0.78 17.05 -3.56
C ASP A 142 2.26 16.98 -3.15
N VAL A 143 2.68 15.87 -2.53
CA VAL A 143 4.09 15.62 -2.18
C VAL A 143 4.97 15.50 -3.42
N LEU A 144 4.52 14.80 -4.48
CA LEU A 144 5.26 14.68 -5.74
C LEU A 144 5.48 16.06 -6.38
N VAL A 145 4.42 16.86 -6.51
CA VAL A 145 4.48 18.21 -7.10
C VAL A 145 5.42 19.12 -6.29
N ALA A 146 5.32 19.12 -4.96
CA ALA A 146 6.21 19.89 -4.08
C ALA A 146 7.69 19.52 -4.27
N ASN A 147 7.98 18.26 -4.66
CA ASN A 147 9.32 17.76 -4.91
C ASN A 147 9.73 17.75 -6.39
N LYS A 148 8.96 18.41 -7.26
CA LYS A 148 9.21 18.52 -8.70
C LYS A 148 9.32 17.15 -9.38
N ILE A 149 8.43 16.24 -9.03
CA ILE A 149 8.20 14.98 -9.74
C ILE A 149 6.90 15.12 -10.52
N GLU A 150 6.97 14.92 -11.82
CA GLU A 150 5.81 15.02 -12.71
C GLU A 150 4.77 13.95 -12.36
N THR A 151 3.52 14.35 -12.28
CA THR A 151 2.33 13.48 -12.10
C THR A 151 1.22 14.00 -13.00
N PRO A 152 0.24 13.19 -13.43
CA PRO A 152 -0.89 13.69 -14.20
C PRO A 152 -1.55 14.88 -13.49
N LEU A 153 -1.92 15.91 -14.23
CA LEU A 153 -2.68 17.05 -13.69
C LEU A 153 -3.95 16.53 -13.01
N TYR A 154 -4.28 17.08 -11.87
CA TYR A 154 -5.44 16.65 -11.10
C TYR A 154 -6.16 17.84 -10.45
N HIS A 155 -7.43 17.63 -10.15
CA HIS A 155 -8.26 18.44 -9.28
C HIS A 155 -8.90 17.52 -8.24
N SER A 156 -9.05 17.99 -7.02
CA SER A 156 -9.60 17.19 -5.93
C SER A 156 -10.57 17.99 -5.08
N PHE A 157 -11.58 17.31 -4.56
CA PHE A 157 -12.63 17.91 -3.73
C PHE A 157 -13.23 16.83 -2.80
N SER A 158 -13.98 17.30 -1.78
CA SER A 158 -14.80 16.39 -0.99
C SER A 158 -16.15 16.15 -1.66
N LYS A 159 -16.77 15.00 -1.41
CA LYS A 159 -18.14 14.76 -1.87
C LYS A 159 -19.14 15.74 -1.23
N THR A 160 -18.87 16.20 -0.02
CA THR A 160 -19.69 17.24 0.63
C THR A 160 -19.65 18.54 -0.15
N ASP A 161 -18.47 19.03 -0.55
CA ASP A 161 -18.34 20.23 -1.38
C ASP A 161 -19.04 20.06 -2.73
N TYR A 162 -18.88 18.89 -3.35
CA TYR A 162 -19.55 18.57 -4.62
C TYR A 162 -21.07 18.66 -4.51
N TYR A 163 -21.69 18.08 -3.48
CA TYR A 163 -23.14 18.11 -3.33
C TYR A 163 -23.68 19.49 -2.92
N LEU A 164 -22.86 20.31 -2.26
CA LEU A 164 -23.26 21.69 -1.91
C LEU A 164 -23.12 22.66 -3.07
N GLU A 165 -22.12 22.50 -3.91
CA GLU A 165 -21.71 23.46 -4.93
C GLU A 165 -21.35 22.78 -6.26
N THR A 166 -22.21 21.89 -6.76
CA THR A 166 -21.97 21.00 -7.91
C THR A 166 -21.43 21.77 -9.12
N GLU A 167 -22.13 22.81 -9.58
CA GLU A 167 -21.71 23.56 -10.79
C GLU A 167 -20.34 24.20 -10.62
N ARG A 168 -20.06 24.81 -9.46
CA ARG A 168 -18.74 25.40 -9.17
C ARG A 168 -17.63 24.35 -9.25
N ILE A 169 -17.82 23.20 -8.62
CA ILE A 169 -16.82 22.11 -8.62
C ILE A 169 -16.57 21.58 -10.03
N LEU A 170 -17.62 21.43 -10.84
CA LEU A 170 -17.47 20.99 -12.24
C LEU A 170 -16.72 22.04 -13.06
N GLU A 171 -17.03 23.32 -12.94
CA GLU A 171 -16.32 24.43 -13.64
C GLU A 171 -14.85 24.50 -13.22
N GLU A 172 -14.54 24.41 -11.92
CA GLU A 172 -13.17 24.39 -11.40
C GLU A 172 -12.40 23.18 -11.96
N THR A 173 -13.04 21.99 -12.00
CA THR A 173 -12.44 20.77 -12.56
C THR A 173 -12.15 20.91 -14.04
N GLU A 174 -13.11 21.38 -14.83
CA GLU A 174 -12.94 21.64 -16.25
C GLU A 174 -11.80 22.61 -16.54
N LYS A 175 -11.73 23.69 -15.77
CA LYS A 175 -10.69 24.72 -15.89
C LYS A 175 -9.31 24.18 -15.50
N ALA A 176 -9.21 23.49 -14.36
CA ALA A 176 -7.94 22.98 -13.84
C ALA A 176 -7.30 21.95 -14.78
N LEU A 177 -8.12 21.12 -15.44
CA LEU A 177 -7.65 20.01 -16.27
C LEU A 177 -7.72 20.30 -17.77
N SER A 178 -8.30 21.45 -18.18
CA SER A 178 -8.55 21.78 -19.60
C SER A 178 -9.29 20.64 -20.32
N LEU A 179 -10.43 20.19 -19.75
CA LEU A 179 -11.12 18.97 -20.15
C LEU A 179 -11.84 19.08 -21.52
N TYR A 180 -12.04 20.27 -22.06
CA TYR A 180 -12.79 20.47 -23.32
C TYR A 180 -12.23 19.71 -24.52
N GLU A 181 -10.99 19.25 -24.44
CA GLU A 181 -10.30 18.49 -25.53
C GLU A 181 -9.70 17.16 -25.04
N ASN A 182 -9.89 16.78 -23.77
CA ASN A 182 -9.18 15.65 -23.19
C ASN A 182 -10.09 14.81 -22.30
N SER A 183 -9.86 13.51 -22.29
CA SER A 183 -10.47 12.61 -21.31
C SER A 183 -9.85 12.74 -19.91
N CYS A 184 -10.58 12.30 -18.89
CA CYS A 184 -10.10 12.26 -17.50
C CYS A 184 -10.43 10.93 -16.84
N PHE A 185 -9.82 10.72 -15.68
CA PHE A 185 -10.15 9.62 -14.78
C PHE A 185 -10.65 10.17 -13.44
N VAL A 186 -11.83 9.74 -13.02
CA VAL A 186 -12.36 10.02 -11.68
C VAL A 186 -12.05 8.83 -10.78
N LYS A 187 -11.52 9.11 -9.58
CA LYS A 187 -11.06 8.07 -8.66
C LYS A 187 -11.41 8.44 -7.21
N PRO A 188 -11.76 7.45 -6.35
CA PRO A 188 -11.67 7.63 -4.90
C PRO A 188 -10.21 7.88 -4.49
N ALA A 189 -9.97 8.74 -3.48
CA ALA A 189 -8.62 9.07 -3.05
C ALA A 189 -7.86 7.89 -2.44
N ASN A 190 -8.56 7.05 -1.64
CA ASN A 190 -7.97 6.02 -0.78
C ASN A 190 -8.30 4.58 -1.19
N LEU A 191 -8.47 4.30 -2.48
CA LEU A 191 -8.72 2.94 -2.97
C LEU A 191 -7.70 2.50 -4.01
N GLY A 192 -7.39 1.19 -3.99
CA GLY A 192 -6.55 0.50 -4.96
C GLY A 192 -7.34 -0.33 -5.98
N SER A 193 -6.60 -1.14 -6.77
CA SER A 193 -7.13 -2.14 -7.70
C SER A 193 -8.16 -1.63 -8.72
N SER A 194 -8.12 -0.37 -9.07
CA SER A 194 -9.06 0.28 -10.01
C SER A 194 -10.53 0.24 -9.59
N ILE A 195 -10.83 0.06 -8.30
CA ILE A 195 -12.20 0.06 -7.78
C ILE A 195 -12.70 1.51 -7.70
N GLY A 196 -13.90 1.75 -8.21
CA GLY A 196 -14.50 3.09 -8.24
C GLY A 196 -13.84 4.07 -9.20
N ILE A 197 -12.96 3.61 -10.11
CA ILE A 197 -12.32 4.45 -11.12
C ILE A 197 -13.13 4.41 -12.41
N SER A 198 -13.39 5.58 -13.01
CA SER A 198 -14.07 5.71 -14.29
C SER A 198 -13.31 6.65 -15.22
N LYS A 199 -13.23 6.29 -16.51
CA LYS A 199 -12.76 7.20 -17.57
C LYS A 199 -13.95 8.02 -18.08
N CYS A 200 -13.77 9.32 -18.27
CA CYS A 200 -14.80 10.25 -18.71
C CYS A 200 -14.31 11.08 -19.89
N GLU A 201 -15.21 11.29 -20.86
CA GLU A 201 -14.95 12.07 -22.10
C GLU A 201 -16.03 13.18 -22.26
N THR A 202 -17.08 13.18 -21.45
CA THR A 202 -18.16 14.15 -21.46
C THR A 202 -18.50 14.62 -20.06
N LYS A 203 -19.16 15.80 -19.91
CA LYS A 203 -19.62 16.32 -18.63
C LYS A 203 -20.57 15.34 -17.92
N GLN A 204 -21.51 14.74 -18.66
CA GLN A 204 -22.43 13.75 -18.08
C GLN A 204 -21.67 12.53 -17.51
N GLN A 205 -20.69 11.99 -18.24
CA GLN A 205 -19.87 10.90 -17.73
C GLN A 205 -19.04 11.31 -16.52
N LEU A 206 -18.57 12.55 -16.44
CA LEU A 206 -17.86 13.08 -15.30
C LEU A 206 -18.75 13.09 -14.06
N GLU A 207 -20.00 13.59 -14.16
CA GLU A 207 -20.98 13.59 -13.07
C GLU A 207 -21.29 12.17 -12.59
N GLU A 208 -21.60 11.25 -13.51
CA GLU A 208 -21.85 9.83 -13.18
C GLU A 208 -20.63 9.17 -12.49
N ALA A 209 -19.43 9.47 -12.95
CA ALA A 209 -18.19 8.94 -12.38
C ALA A 209 -17.90 9.51 -10.98
N ILE A 210 -18.23 10.77 -10.73
CA ILE A 210 -18.12 11.38 -9.39
C ILE A 210 -19.06 10.67 -8.42
N GLU A 211 -20.31 10.39 -8.81
CA GLU A 211 -21.26 9.66 -7.97
C GLU A 211 -20.75 8.24 -7.64
N ILE A 212 -20.16 7.55 -8.61
CA ILE A 212 -19.53 6.24 -8.38
C ILE A 212 -18.39 6.36 -7.36
N ALA A 213 -17.45 7.30 -7.56
CA ALA A 213 -16.32 7.50 -6.66
C ALA A 213 -16.77 7.91 -5.25
N ALA A 214 -17.79 8.79 -5.14
CA ALA A 214 -18.39 9.26 -3.90
C ALA A 214 -19.08 8.14 -3.08
N SER A 215 -19.46 7.03 -3.72
CA SER A 215 -19.97 5.86 -3.02
C SER A 215 -18.90 5.09 -2.25
N TYR A 216 -17.62 5.30 -2.59
CA TYR A 216 -16.48 4.59 -2.01
C TYR A 216 -15.64 5.43 -1.06
N ASP A 217 -15.56 6.76 -1.27
CA ASP A 217 -14.69 7.64 -0.47
C ASP A 217 -15.34 9.01 -0.27
N GLU A 218 -14.96 9.68 0.80
CA GLU A 218 -15.32 11.09 1.07
C GLU A 218 -14.54 12.05 0.16
N ARG A 219 -13.35 11.65 -0.31
CA ARG A 219 -12.45 12.47 -1.09
C ARG A 219 -12.31 11.93 -2.50
N ILE A 220 -12.48 12.80 -3.48
CA ILE A 220 -12.49 12.44 -4.90
C ILE A 220 -11.36 13.18 -5.59
N ILE A 221 -10.68 12.49 -6.49
CA ILE A 221 -9.67 13.07 -7.37
C ILE A 221 -10.06 12.83 -8.83
N VAL A 222 -9.98 13.88 -9.63
CA VAL A 222 -10.12 13.84 -11.08
C VAL A 222 -8.76 14.11 -11.70
N GLU A 223 -8.29 13.20 -12.53
CA GLU A 223 -6.97 13.27 -13.17
C GLU A 223 -7.10 13.38 -14.67
N LYS A 224 -6.32 14.24 -15.29
CA LYS A 224 -6.22 14.30 -16.75
C LYS A 224 -5.65 12.99 -17.30
N ALA A 225 -6.30 12.41 -18.28
CA ALA A 225 -5.79 11.21 -18.94
C ALA A 225 -4.53 11.54 -19.76
N ILE A 226 -3.54 10.67 -19.69
CA ILE A 226 -2.36 10.72 -20.55
C ILE A 226 -2.63 9.80 -21.72
N GLU A 227 -2.96 10.38 -22.85
CA GLU A 227 -3.37 9.63 -24.05
C GLU A 227 -2.21 8.77 -24.61
N ASN A 228 -2.50 7.51 -24.91
CA ASN A 228 -1.52 6.56 -25.43
C ASN A 228 -0.26 6.38 -24.58
N ALA A 229 -0.36 6.60 -23.27
CA ALA A 229 0.73 6.39 -22.35
C ALA A 229 1.21 4.93 -22.39
N VAL A 230 2.52 4.76 -22.25
CA VAL A 230 3.11 3.45 -21.94
C VAL A 230 3.12 3.30 -20.43
N GLU A 231 2.40 2.29 -19.92
CA GLU A 231 2.45 1.94 -18.51
C GLU A 231 3.75 1.19 -18.20
N VAL A 232 4.41 1.59 -17.12
CA VAL A 232 5.66 0.98 -16.66
C VAL A 232 5.65 0.86 -15.15
N ASN A 233 5.93 -0.33 -14.64
CA ASN A 233 6.09 -0.57 -13.22
C ASN A 233 7.58 -0.73 -12.87
N CYS A 234 7.99 -0.11 -11.77
CA CYS A 234 9.32 -0.21 -11.21
C CYS A 234 9.21 -0.45 -9.70
N ALA A 235 9.98 -1.38 -9.16
CA ALA A 235 10.00 -1.59 -7.72
C ALA A 235 11.32 -1.14 -7.10
N VAL A 236 11.25 -0.65 -5.86
CA VAL A 236 12.42 -0.29 -5.05
C VAL A 236 12.39 -1.12 -3.77
N LEU A 237 13.50 -1.78 -3.47
CA LEU A 237 13.74 -2.55 -2.24
C LEU A 237 14.78 -1.81 -1.39
N GLY A 238 14.49 -1.55 -0.12
CA GLY A 238 15.47 -0.90 0.76
C GLY A 238 14.89 -0.12 1.93
N ASN A 239 15.59 0.92 2.29
CA ASN A 239 15.24 1.91 3.32
C ASN A 239 15.81 3.29 2.90
N SER A 240 15.80 4.29 3.82
CA SER A 240 16.34 5.63 3.56
C SER A 240 17.82 5.63 3.13
N ASP A 241 18.61 4.67 3.61
CA ASP A 241 20.07 4.64 3.42
C ASP A 241 20.50 3.82 2.19
N TYR A 242 19.71 2.83 1.84
CA TYR A 242 20.02 1.89 0.77
C TYR A 242 18.78 1.58 -0.07
N GLN A 243 18.88 1.77 -1.38
CA GLN A 243 17.82 1.48 -2.34
C GLN A 243 18.35 0.65 -3.51
N GLU A 244 17.74 -0.50 -3.73
CA GLU A 244 17.95 -1.34 -4.90
C GLU A 244 16.71 -1.26 -5.79
N VAL A 245 16.93 -0.95 -7.08
CA VAL A 245 15.85 -0.77 -8.05
C VAL A 245 15.74 -2.00 -8.93
N SER A 246 14.52 -2.43 -9.16
CA SER A 246 14.21 -3.57 -10.00
C SER A 246 14.40 -3.31 -11.50
N SER A 247 14.35 -4.39 -12.29
CA SER A 247 14.01 -4.30 -13.71
C SER A 247 12.62 -3.70 -13.89
N LEU A 248 12.35 -3.10 -15.05
CA LEU A 248 11.06 -2.53 -15.37
C LEU A 248 10.09 -3.60 -15.89
N GLU A 249 8.83 -3.49 -15.49
CA GLU A 249 7.73 -4.26 -16.05
C GLU A 249 6.91 -3.37 -16.99
N TYR A 250 6.55 -3.92 -18.12
CA TYR A 250 5.58 -3.33 -19.04
C TYR A 250 4.27 -4.13 -18.94
N PRO A 251 3.29 -3.68 -18.15
CA PRO A 251 2.03 -4.38 -18.01
C PRO A 251 1.38 -4.56 -19.38
N LYS A 252 0.93 -5.78 -19.69
CA LYS A 252 0.19 -6.02 -20.95
C LYS A 252 -1.18 -5.36 -20.81
N SER A 253 -1.34 -4.21 -21.43
CA SER A 253 -2.64 -3.56 -21.50
C SER A 253 -3.61 -4.43 -22.30
N TRP A 254 -4.64 -4.92 -21.63
CA TRP A 254 -5.82 -5.46 -22.28
C TRP A 254 -6.77 -4.28 -22.46
N SER A 255 -6.93 -3.81 -23.70
CA SER A 255 -7.83 -2.71 -24.10
C SER A 255 -8.23 -1.73 -22.99
N SER A 256 -7.76 -0.54 -23.08
CA SER A 256 -8.14 0.75 -22.49
C SER A 256 -8.77 0.82 -21.09
N PHE A 257 -8.68 -0.10 -20.23
CA PHE A 257 -9.07 -0.05 -18.81
C PHE A 257 -9.43 -1.45 -18.29
N LEU A 258 -8.53 -2.02 -17.48
CA LEU A 258 -8.82 -3.31 -16.84
C LEU A 258 -9.60 -3.08 -15.56
N SER A 259 -10.81 -3.62 -15.49
CA SER A 259 -11.53 -3.78 -14.24
C SER A 259 -10.78 -4.73 -13.28
N PHE A 260 -11.10 -4.68 -12.00
CA PHE A 260 -10.54 -5.60 -10.98
C PHE A 260 -10.62 -7.07 -11.43
N ASN A 261 -11.74 -7.48 -12.01
CA ASN A 261 -11.96 -8.84 -12.51
C ASN A 261 -10.98 -9.23 -13.61
N GLU A 262 -10.64 -8.31 -14.50
CA GLU A 262 -9.71 -8.57 -15.61
C GLU A 262 -8.26 -8.63 -15.15
N LYS A 263 -7.86 -7.83 -14.15
CA LYS A 263 -6.51 -7.85 -13.59
C LYS A 263 -6.16 -9.17 -12.89
N TYR A 264 -7.12 -9.79 -12.23
CA TYR A 264 -6.86 -10.91 -11.32
C TYR A 264 -7.51 -12.23 -11.74
N ILE A 265 -8.68 -12.23 -12.40
CA ILE A 265 -9.44 -13.43 -12.76
C ILE A 265 -9.07 -13.93 -14.16
N ALA A 266 -8.86 -13.04 -15.14
CA ALA A 266 -8.58 -13.41 -16.54
C ALA A 266 -7.19 -14.04 -16.76
N ARG A 267 -6.27 -14.00 -15.80
CA ARG A 267 -4.94 -14.63 -15.90
C ARG A 267 -4.99 -16.16 -16.10
N ASN A 268 -6.07 -16.81 -15.72
CA ASN A 268 -6.20 -18.27 -15.80
C ASN A 268 -6.80 -18.79 -17.13
N ASN A 269 -7.37 -17.95 -17.99
CA ASN A 269 -8.10 -18.37 -19.20
C ASN A 269 -7.56 -17.81 -20.52
N ALA A 270 -6.40 -17.17 -20.54
CA ALA A 270 -5.89 -16.51 -21.73
C ALA A 270 -5.01 -17.41 -22.63
N GLN A 271 -5.61 -18.39 -23.23
CA GLN A 271 -5.23 -18.84 -24.57
C GLN A 271 -6.16 -18.16 -25.57
N THR A 272 -5.84 -16.96 -26.02
CA THR A 272 -6.33 -16.44 -27.32
C THR A 272 -5.60 -15.16 -27.71
N ASN A 273 -4.88 -15.26 -28.81
CA ASN A 273 -4.66 -14.37 -29.94
C ASN A 273 -4.16 -12.92 -29.77
N SER A 274 -2.99 -12.67 -30.42
CA SER A 274 -2.45 -11.39 -30.93
C SER A 274 -2.32 -10.25 -29.91
N LYS A 275 -1.45 -10.43 -28.90
CA LYS A 275 -0.99 -9.32 -28.07
C LYS A 275 0.29 -8.76 -28.69
N LYS A 276 0.23 -7.52 -29.21
CA LYS A 276 1.47 -6.77 -29.47
C LYS A 276 2.17 -6.60 -28.13
N GLU A 277 3.37 -7.12 -27.99
CA GLU A 277 4.22 -6.77 -26.87
C GLU A 277 4.38 -5.25 -26.82
N PRO A 278 4.22 -4.61 -25.65
CA PRO A 278 4.45 -3.19 -25.54
C PRO A 278 5.88 -2.90 -26.02
N LYS A 279 6.05 -1.92 -26.92
CA LYS A 279 7.39 -1.49 -27.33
C LYS A 279 8.13 -1.01 -26.09
N LYS A 280 9.26 -1.64 -25.78
CA LYS A 280 10.16 -1.17 -24.74
C LYS A 280 10.52 0.31 -24.97
N LEU A 281 10.80 1.01 -23.90
CA LEU A 281 11.31 2.38 -23.93
C LEU A 281 12.81 2.37 -24.26
N ASP A 282 13.31 3.52 -24.64
CA ASP A 282 14.75 3.70 -24.82
C ASP A 282 15.46 3.59 -23.46
N GLN A 283 16.66 3.04 -23.46
CA GLN A 283 17.42 2.78 -22.22
C GLN A 283 17.59 4.05 -21.36
N ALA A 284 17.75 5.22 -21.97
CA ALA A 284 17.85 6.49 -21.26
C ALA A 284 16.57 6.81 -20.48
N VAL A 285 15.38 6.53 -21.05
CA VAL A 285 14.09 6.73 -20.42
C VAL A 285 13.90 5.71 -19.27
N GLU A 286 14.30 4.45 -19.49
CA GLU A 286 14.25 3.43 -18.44
C GLU A 286 15.11 3.81 -17.23
N GLN A 287 16.31 4.33 -17.45
CA GLN A 287 17.19 4.85 -16.38
C GLN A 287 16.56 6.03 -15.65
N GLN A 288 15.94 6.98 -16.37
CA GLN A 288 15.23 8.09 -15.74
C GLN A 288 14.08 7.63 -14.84
N ILE A 289 13.29 6.63 -15.29
CA ILE A 289 12.23 6.03 -14.48
C ILE A 289 12.81 5.46 -13.19
N GLN A 290 13.91 4.71 -13.27
CA GLN A 290 14.58 4.11 -12.11
C GLN A 290 15.10 5.17 -11.13
N GLU A 291 15.67 6.27 -11.62
CA GLU A 291 16.14 7.37 -10.77
C GLU A 291 14.97 8.14 -10.11
N ILE A 292 13.86 8.36 -10.85
CA ILE A 292 12.64 8.94 -10.27
C ILE A 292 12.07 8.01 -9.20
N ALA A 293 12.08 6.70 -9.43
CA ALA A 293 11.60 5.71 -8.46
C ALA A 293 12.42 5.76 -7.15
N LYS A 294 13.75 5.81 -7.23
CA LYS A 294 14.62 5.99 -6.05
C LYS A 294 14.33 7.30 -5.32
N LYS A 295 14.22 8.39 -6.09
CA LYS A 295 13.93 9.71 -5.53
C LYS A 295 12.61 9.71 -4.78
N ALA A 296 11.55 9.17 -5.38
CA ALA A 296 10.24 9.05 -4.76
C ALA A 296 10.30 8.17 -3.49
N PHE A 297 10.90 6.98 -3.56
CA PHE A 297 11.07 6.10 -2.41
C PHE A 297 11.69 6.81 -1.20
N LYS A 298 12.70 7.66 -1.44
CA LYS A 298 13.35 8.48 -0.41
C LYS A 298 12.43 9.59 0.13
N ILE A 299 11.78 10.33 -0.74
CA ILE A 299 10.88 11.45 -0.36
C ILE A 299 9.76 10.97 0.54
N PHE A 300 9.19 9.81 0.23
CA PHE A 300 8.11 9.21 1.01
C PHE A 300 8.60 8.44 2.24
N ASP A 301 9.90 8.46 2.56
CA ASP A 301 10.53 7.70 3.65
C ASP A 301 10.12 6.22 3.65
N CYS A 302 10.07 5.63 2.45
CA CYS A 302 9.66 4.26 2.26
C CYS A 302 10.68 3.26 2.83
N SER A 303 10.21 2.07 3.17
CA SER A 303 11.05 0.94 3.56
C SER A 303 10.40 -0.38 3.17
N GLY A 304 11.21 -1.44 3.03
CA GLY A 304 10.75 -2.71 2.50
C GLY A 304 10.76 -2.71 0.99
N VAL A 305 9.70 -3.17 0.35
CA VAL A 305 9.51 -3.15 -1.10
C VAL A 305 8.30 -2.30 -1.47
N VAL A 306 8.49 -1.36 -2.39
CA VAL A 306 7.42 -0.49 -2.92
C VAL A 306 7.44 -0.59 -4.44
N ARG A 307 6.28 -0.84 -5.06
CA ARG A 307 6.14 -0.74 -6.51
C ARG A 307 5.61 0.64 -6.87
N ILE A 308 6.26 1.25 -7.83
CA ILE A 308 5.96 2.59 -8.31
C ILE A 308 5.53 2.46 -9.75
N ASP A 309 4.35 2.94 -10.06
CA ASP A 309 3.70 2.79 -11.34
C ASP A 309 3.78 4.12 -12.11
N PHE A 310 4.25 4.05 -13.36
CA PHE A 310 4.52 5.21 -14.21
C PHE A 310 3.68 5.19 -15.48
N LEU A 311 3.39 6.39 -15.98
CA LEU A 311 2.83 6.62 -17.30
C LEU A 311 3.84 7.41 -18.13
N VAL A 312 4.22 6.91 -19.30
CA VAL A 312 5.17 7.57 -20.20
C VAL A 312 4.47 8.05 -21.46
N ASP A 313 4.40 9.37 -21.63
CA ASP A 313 3.96 10.01 -22.86
C ASP A 313 5.14 10.09 -23.85
N LYS A 314 5.17 9.19 -24.83
CA LYS A 314 6.23 9.18 -25.86
C LYS A 314 6.19 10.38 -26.78
N LYS A 315 5.04 11.02 -26.97
CA LYS A 315 4.90 12.18 -27.88
C LYS A 315 5.52 13.44 -27.26
N GLN A 316 5.29 13.63 -25.94
CA GLN A 316 5.82 14.77 -25.22
C GLN A 316 7.17 14.47 -24.54
N ASN A 317 7.65 13.23 -24.59
CA ASN A 317 8.84 12.74 -23.90
C ASN A 317 8.76 13.03 -22.37
N LYS A 318 7.59 12.78 -21.76
CA LYS A 318 7.32 13.02 -20.36
C LYS A 318 7.08 11.73 -19.62
N ILE A 319 7.62 11.66 -18.39
CA ILE A 319 7.44 10.56 -17.45
C ILE A 319 6.60 11.07 -16.28
N TYR A 320 5.45 10.47 -16.07
CA TYR A 320 4.57 10.79 -14.96
C TYR A 320 4.57 9.65 -13.94
N LEU A 321 4.83 9.96 -12.66
CA LEU A 321 4.60 9.02 -11.58
C LEU A 321 3.10 9.01 -11.28
N ASN A 322 2.48 7.84 -11.36
CA ASN A 322 1.04 7.65 -11.20
C ASN A 322 0.68 7.28 -9.76
N GLU A 323 1.29 6.22 -9.20
CA GLU A 323 1.00 5.74 -7.85
C GLU A 323 2.18 5.00 -7.22
N LEU A 324 2.18 4.93 -5.86
CA LEU A 324 3.11 4.13 -5.06
C LEU A 324 2.33 3.06 -4.29
N ASN A 325 2.71 1.79 -4.45
CA ASN A 325 2.09 0.65 -3.78
C ASN A 325 3.04 0.14 -2.69
N SER A 326 2.71 0.40 -1.41
CA SER A 326 3.60 0.12 -0.26
C SER A 326 3.66 -1.35 0.15
N ILE A 327 2.71 -2.17 -0.29
CA ILE A 327 2.72 -3.63 -0.18
C ILE A 327 2.24 -4.20 -1.52
N PRO A 328 3.11 -4.28 -2.54
CA PRO A 328 2.69 -4.69 -3.88
C PRO A 328 2.29 -6.17 -3.93
N GLY A 329 1.43 -6.53 -4.88
CA GLY A 329 1.03 -7.91 -5.14
C GLY A 329 2.23 -8.84 -5.28
N SER A 330 2.20 -10.01 -4.61
CA SER A 330 3.33 -10.94 -4.54
C SER A 330 4.65 -10.29 -4.09
N LEU A 331 4.58 -9.17 -3.33
CA LEU A 331 5.72 -8.36 -2.90
C LEU A 331 6.64 -7.94 -4.06
N ALA A 332 6.10 -7.82 -5.26
CA ALA A 332 6.82 -7.50 -6.51
C ALA A 332 8.09 -8.33 -6.75
N PHE A 333 8.20 -9.55 -6.17
CA PHE A 333 9.42 -10.35 -6.23
C PHE A 333 9.90 -10.65 -7.65
N TYR A 334 8.95 -10.77 -8.58
CA TYR A 334 9.21 -11.09 -9.97
C TYR A 334 10.01 -10.00 -10.71
N LEU A 335 9.99 -8.76 -10.21
CA LEU A 335 10.75 -7.64 -10.77
C LEU A 335 12.24 -7.68 -10.39
N PHE A 336 12.61 -8.42 -9.35
CA PHE A 336 13.99 -8.52 -8.86
C PHE A 336 14.71 -9.80 -9.33
N LYS A 337 14.11 -10.59 -10.22
CA LYS A 337 14.72 -11.85 -10.71
C LYS A 337 16.04 -11.61 -11.43
N ASP A 338 16.12 -10.57 -12.25
CA ASP A 338 17.33 -10.23 -13.00
C ASP A 338 18.50 -9.80 -12.09
N GLN A 339 18.18 -9.32 -10.86
CA GLN A 339 19.16 -9.03 -9.82
C GLN A 339 19.52 -10.27 -8.97
N GLY A 340 19.04 -11.44 -9.35
CA GLY A 340 19.36 -12.72 -8.70
C GLY A 340 18.58 -12.99 -7.41
N TYR A 341 17.46 -12.30 -7.20
CA TYR A 341 16.55 -12.61 -6.10
C TYR A 341 15.66 -13.81 -6.43
N THR A 342 15.67 -14.81 -5.55
CA THR A 342 14.54 -15.73 -5.40
C THR A 342 13.52 -15.10 -4.47
N PHE A 343 12.29 -15.58 -4.48
CA PHE A 343 11.27 -15.05 -3.55
C PHE A 343 11.68 -15.27 -2.08
N GLU A 344 12.32 -16.38 -1.77
CA GLU A 344 12.88 -16.67 -0.45
C GLU A 344 13.91 -15.62 -0.01
N LYS A 345 14.85 -15.27 -0.91
CA LYS A 345 15.86 -14.24 -0.63
C LYS A 345 15.23 -12.87 -0.40
N LEU A 346 14.22 -12.50 -1.21
CA LEU A 346 13.51 -11.24 -1.04
C LEU A 346 12.81 -11.18 0.34
N ILE A 347 12.06 -12.22 0.72
CA ILE A 347 11.39 -12.29 2.03
C ILE A 347 12.43 -12.17 3.16
N THR A 348 13.54 -12.88 3.05
CA THR A 348 14.63 -12.80 4.05
C THR A 348 15.17 -11.38 4.16
N ARG A 349 15.42 -10.72 3.02
CA ARG A 349 15.90 -9.33 3.00
C ARG A 349 14.91 -8.36 3.62
N LEU A 350 13.61 -8.52 3.34
CA LEU A 350 12.54 -7.71 3.93
C LEU A 350 12.50 -7.84 5.45
N ILE A 351 12.65 -9.05 5.99
CA ILE A 351 12.71 -9.30 7.44
C ILE A 351 13.92 -8.60 8.06
N GLU A 352 15.09 -8.67 7.41
CA GLU A 352 16.30 -8.00 7.88
C GLU A 352 16.13 -6.47 7.90
N LEU A 353 15.61 -5.88 6.82
CA LEU A 353 15.32 -4.44 6.75
C LEU A 353 14.33 -4.01 7.84
N ALA A 354 13.28 -4.80 8.08
CA ALA A 354 12.28 -4.51 9.12
C ALA A 354 12.91 -4.50 10.53
N LYS A 355 13.79 -5.44 10.84
CA LYS A 355 14.49 -5.53 12.12
C LYS A 355 15.42 -4.35 12.32
N THR A 356 16.27 -4.04 11.33
CA THR A 356 17.18 -2.89 11.38
C THR A 356 16.41 -1.58 11.58
N LYS A 357 15.30 -1.38 10.85
CA LYS A 357 14.43 -0.20 11.00
C LYS A 357 13.92 -0.07 12.44
N MET A 358 13.42 -1.15 13.02
CA MET A 358 12.90 -1.14 14.39
C MET A 358 14.02 -0.90 15.40
N GLU A 359 15.20 -1.48 15.23
CA GLU A 359 16.37 -1.26 16.10
C GLU A 359 16.79 0.20 16.07
N THR A 360 16.93 0.80 14.88
CA THR A 360 17.24 2.23 14.71
C THR A 360 16.20 3.10 15.41
N LYS A 361 14.91 2.78 15.22
CA LYS A 361 13.83 3.51 15.88
C LYS A 361 13.92 3.43 17.39
N LEU A 362 14.12 2.24 17.96
CA LEU A 362 14.20 2.03 19.42
C LEU A 362 15.46 2.65 20.04
N SER A 363 16.48 2.98 19.26
CA SER A 363 17.67 3.69 19.75
C SER A 363 17.42 5.19 20.01
N ASN A 364 16.31 5.74 19.53
CA ASN A 364 15.94 7.13 19.75
C ASN A 364 15.53 7.37 21.21
N LYS A 365 15.74 8.59 21.70
CA LYS A 365 15.30 8.99 23.05
C LYS A 365 13.83 9.36 23.03
N TYR A 366 12.99 8.56 23.69
CA TYR A 366 11.54 8.80 23.80
C TYR A 366 11.12 9.46 25.12
N SER A 367 12.03 9.62 26.07
CA SER A 367 11.72 10.23 27.36
C SER A 367 12.59 11.46 27.58
N TYR A 368 11.96 12.54 27.98
CA TYR A 368 12.62 13.74 28.47
C TYR A 368 12.16 13.99 29.91
N SER A 369 13.12 13.96 30.85
CA SER A 369 12.84 14.28 32.24
C SER A 369 12.57 15.79 32.36
N SER A 370 11.32 16.20 32.34
CA SER A 370 10.93 17.56 32.62
C SER A 370 10.34 17.64 34.04
N ASN A 371 10.70 18.67 34.83
CA ASN A 371 10.04 18.98 36.06
C ASN A 371 8.67 19.64 35.87
N ALA A 372 8.06 19.51 34.67
CA ALA A 372 6.84 20.21 34.32
C ALA A 372 5.68 19.87 35.25
N LEU A 373 5.48 18.58 35.56
CA LEU A 373 4.42 18.16 36.51
C LEU A 373 4.70 18.63 37.94
N ALA A 374 5.95 18.54 38.41
CA ALA A 374 6.34 19.04 39.74
C ALA A 374 6.16 20.57 39.86
N ASN A 375 6.37 21.30 38.76
CA ASN A 375 6.18 22.75 38.73
C ASN A 375 4.73 23.14 38.44
N PHE A 376 3.90 22.26 37.83
CA PHE A 376 2.47 22.51 37.63
C PHE A 376 1.69 22.65 38.94
N GLY A 377 2.02 21.83 39.95
CA GLY A 377 1.38 21.87 41.26
C GLY A 377 1.90 23.00 42.18
N LYS A 378 3.03 23.66 41.85
CA LYS A 378 3.69 24.65 42.72
C LYS A 378 3.41 26.11 42.33
N GLY A 379 2.76 26.43 41.25
CA GLY A 379 2.64 27.82 40.83
C GLY A 379 1.58 28.16 39.84
N SER A 380 0.89 29.22 40.11
CA SER A 380 0.24 30.28 39.28
C SER A 380 -0.37 29.99 37.91
N LYS A 381 -0.07 28.87 37.21
CA LYS A 381 -0.69 28.54 35.93
C LYS A 381 -2.08 27.89 36.04
N MET A 382 -2.36 27.21 37.17
CA MET A 382 -3.67 26.59 37.38
C MET A 382 -4.80 27.64 37.56
N ASN A 383 -4.47 28.81 38.09
CA ASN A 383 -5.45 29.88 38.30
C ASN A 383 -5.77 30.70 37.04
N LYS A 384 -5.08 30.51 35.94
CA LYS A 384 -5.36 31.25 34.66
C LYS A 384 -6.42 30.60 33.78
N TYR A 385 -6.78 29.33 34.05
CA TYR A 385 -7.74 28.58 33.21
C TYR A 385 -9.03 28.22 33.95
N THR A 386 -9.19 28.69 35.20
CA THR A 386 -10.39 28.48 36.05
C THR A 386 -11.16 29.78 36.31
N LYS A 387 -11.08 30.76 35.43
CA LYS A 387 -11.99 31.92 35.47
C LYS A 387 -12.76 32.04 34.16
#